data_cf7b7ed302ffbd82658dbff9dc6349fb
#
_entry.id   cf7b7ed302ffbd82658dbff9dc6349fb
#
_cell.length_a   1.000
_cell.length_b   1.000
_cell.length_c   1.000
_cell.angle_alpha   90.00
_cell.angle_beta   90.00
_cell.angle_gamma   90.00
#
_symmetry.space_group_name_H-M   'P 1'
#
loop_
_entity.id
_entity.type
_entity.pdbx_description
1 polymer ?
#
loop_
_entity_poly.entity_id
_entity_poly.type
_entity_poly.pdbx_seq_one_letter_code
_entity_poly.pdbx_strand_id
1 'polypeptide(L)'
;MNLSVDIAGVTMKNPVTTGSGTFGSGEEFSEFVDLSKLGAVTTKGVANVPWPGNPVPRVAEVYGGMLNAIGLQNPGIDVFVAVSYTHLRAHETEADL
;
A
#
# COMPACT_ATOMS: atom_id res chain seq x y z
N MET A 1 -15.87 -15.78 14.98
CA MET A 1 -16.52 -15.43 13.69
C MET A 1 -15.48 -15.55 12.58
N ASN A 2 -15.83 -16.22 11.51
CA ASN A 2 -14.94 -16.37 10.36
C ASN A 2 -15.26 -15.28 9.33
N LEU A 3 -14.31 -14.38 9.11
CA LEU A 3 -14.45 -13.27 8.16
C LEU A 3 -13.65 -13.50 6.88
N SER A 4 -13.06 -14.70 6.72
CA SER A 4 -12.24 -14.98 5.56
C SER A 4 -13.04 -14.92 4.26
N VAL A 5 -12.39 -14.46 3.20
CA VAL A 5 -12.96 -14.37 1.86
C VAL A 5 -11.96 -14.90 0.85
N ASP A 6 -12.47 -15.41 -0.27
CA ASP A 6 -11.64 -15.88 -1.38
C ASP A 6 -11.81 -14.90 -2.53
N ILE A 7 -10.70 -14.32 -2.98
CA ILE A 7 -10.67 -13.41 -4.12
C ILE A 7 -9.80 -14.05 -5.19
N ALA A 8 -10.43 -14.58 -6.23
CA ALA A 8 -9.74 -15.19 -7.36
C ALA A 8 -8.71 -16.25 -6.95
N GLY A 9 -9.06 -17.10 -5.99
CA GLY A 9 -8.20 -18.16 -5.51
C GLY A 9 -7.25 -17.77 -4.39
N VAL A 10 -7.24 -16.50 -4.00
CA VAL A 10 -6.43 -16.03 -2.86
C VAL A 10 -7.33 -15.85 -1.65
N THR A 11 -7.00 -16.56 -0.58
CA THR A 11 -7.79 -16.48 0.66
C THR A 11 -7.25 -15.35 1.53
N MET A 12 -8.13 -14.42 1.88
CA MET A 12 -7.83 -13.33 2.80
C MET A 12 -8.53 -13.60 4.14
N LYS A 13 -7.86 -13.31 5.24
CA LYS A 13 -8.43 -13.58 6.57
C LYS A 13 -9.64 -12.73 6.89
N ASN A 14 -9.80 -11.59 6.21
CA ASN A 14 -10.97 -10.74 6.27
C ASN A 14 -11.03 -9.88 4.99
N PRO A 15 -12.16 -9.23 4.68
CA PRO A 15 -12.29 -8.48 3.44
C PRO A 15 -11.71 -7.06 3.48
N VAL A 16 -11.03 -6.68 4.54
CA VAL A 16 -10.51 -5.32 4.68
C VAL A 16 -9.16 -5.20 3.96
N THR A 17 -9.08 -4.25 3.07
CA THR A 17 -7.83 -3.90 2.39
C THR A 17 -7.67 -2.39 2.35
N THR A 18 -6.45 -1.93 2.18
CA THR A 18 -6.16 -0.50 2.07
C THR A 18 -6.25 -0.06 0.61
N GLY A 19 -6.40 1.26 0.41
CA GLY A 19 -6.36 1.84 -0.92
C GLY A 19 -4.93 2.21 -1.30
N SER A 20 -4.56 1.94 -2.55
CA SER A 20 -3.25 2.31 -3.05
C SER A 20 -3.07 3.84 -3.04
N GLY A 21 -1.86 4.30 -2.91
CA GLY A 21 -1.55 5.74 -2.93
C GLY A 21 -1.79 6.44 -1.60
N THR A 22 -2.91 6.22 -0.96
CA THR A 22 -3.22 6.86 0.33
C THR A 22 -2.54 6.16 1.50
N PHE A 23 -2.28 4.88 1.36
CA PHE A 23 -1.63 4.09 2.41
C PHE A 23 -0.13 3.88 2.13
N GLY A 24 0.38 4.44 1.05
CA GLY A 24 1.77 4.25 0.64
C GLY A 24 2.09 2.78 0.41
N SER A 25 3.21 2.32 0.90
CA SER A 25 3.59 0.90 0.87
C SER A 25 3.23 0.16 2.16
N GLY A 26 2.57 0.83 3.10
CA GLY A 26 2.13 0.26 4.36
C GLY A 26 3.09 0.53 5.52
N GLU A 27 4.36 0.69 5.25
CA GLU A 27 5.37 0.93 6.28
C GLU A 27 5.08 2.19 7.10
N GLU A 28 4.70 3.27 6.43
CA GLU A 28 4.50 4.57 7.05
C GLU A 28 3.39 4.56 8.09
N PHE A 29 2.43 3.65 7.94
CA PHE A 29 1.27 3.58 8.83
C PHE A 29 1.36 2.42 9.82
N SER A 30 2.44 1.64 9.79
CA SER A 30 2.60 0.50 10.68
C SER A 30 2.67 0.91 12.17
N GLU A 31 3.02 2.15 12.45
CA GLU A 31 3.02 2.69 13.83
C GLU A 31 1.61 2.94 14.36
N PHE A 32 0.64 3.12 13.48
CA PHE A 32 -0.73 3.49 13.85
C PHE A 32 -1.71 2.34 13.71
N VAL A 33 -1.41 1.38 12.85
CA VAL A 33 -2.29 0.27 12.52
C VAL A 33 -1.49 -1.02 12.61
N ASP A 34 -2.08 -2.02 13.26
CA ASP A 34 -1.50 -3.36 13.24
C ASP A 34 -1.81 -4.00 11.88
N LEU A 35 -0.83 -4.02 11.00
CA LEU A 35 -0.98 -4.52 9.64
C LEU A 35 -1.41 -5.98 9.60
N SER A 36 -1.06 -6.77 10.63
CA SER A 36 -1.43 -8.19 10.69
C SER A 36 -2.93 -8.41 10.82
N LYS A 37 -3.68 -7.39 11.22
CA LYS A 37 -5.15 -7.47 11.33
C LYS A 37 -5.87 -7.20 10.03
N LEU A 38 -5.18 -6.67 9.02
CA LEU A 38 -5.78 -6.40 7.72
C LEU A 38 -5.81 -7.66 6.87
N GLY A 39 -6.80 -7.75 5.99
CA GLY A 39 -6.86 -8.82 5.01
C GLY A 39 -5.78 -8.70 3.95
N ALA A 40 -5.51 -7.48 3.52
CA ALA A 40 -4.46 -7.20 2.55
C ALA A 40 -4.04 -5.74 2.64
N VAL A 41 -2.87 -5.43 2.11
CA VAL A 41 -2.40 -4.07 1.90
C VAL A 41 -2.21 -3.87 0.40
N THR A 42 -2.88 -2.87 -0.14
CA THR A 42 -2.72 -2.51 -1.56
C THR A 42 -1.64 -1.44 -1.65
N THR A 43 -0.55 -1.79 -2.31
CA THR A 43 0.58 -0.89 -2.42
C THR A 43 0.41 0.09 -3.56
N LYS A 44 1.24 1.14 -3.55
CA LYS A 44 1.29 2.09 -4.65
C LYS A 44 1.84 1.40 -5.91
N GLY A 45 1.42 1.88 -7.08
CA GLY A 45 2.00 1.45 -8.35
C GLY A 45 3.50 1.72 -8.38
N VAL A 46 4.27 0.79 -8.95
CA VAL A 46 5.73 0.86 -8.92
C VAL A 46 6.27 0.70 -10.34
N ALA A 47 7.19 1.60 -10.72
CA ALA A 47 7.88 1.53 -12.00
C ALA A 47 9.14 0.66 -11.89
N ASN A 48 9.69 0.27 -13.03
CA ASN A 48 10.92 -0.53 -13.05
C ASN A 48 12.18 0.28 -12.72
N VAL A 49 12.04 1.61 -12.70
CA VAL A 49 13.12 2.54 -12.30
C VAL A 49 12.55 3.54 -11.32
N PRO A 50 13.38 4.24 -10.53
CA PRO A 50 12.91 5.32 -9.67
C PRO A 50 12.13 6.35 -10.48
N TRP A 51 10.99 6.80 -9.93
CA TRP A 51 10.11 7.74 -10.62
C TRP A 51 9.78 8.89 -9.67
N PRO A 52 10.29 10.10 -9.94
CA PRO A 52 10.15 11.22 -9.00
C PRO A 52 8.74 11.83 -8.97
N GLY A 53 7.92 11.53 -9.98
CA GLY A 53 6.62 12.18 -10.11
C GLY A 53 6.72 13.56 -10.70
N ASN A 54 5.63 14.30 -10.62
CA ASN A 54 5.55 15.65 -11.16
C ASN A 54 6.20 16.67 -10.24
N PRO A 55 6.64 17.83 -10.76
CA PRO A 55 7.14 18.92 -9.90
C PRO A 55 6.04 19.47 -9.00
N VAL A 56 6.42 20.00 -7.86
CA VAL A 56 5.49 20.68 -6.95
C VAL A 56 5.20 22.10 -7.45
N PRO A 57 4.01 22.69 -7.14
CA PRO A 57 2.90 22.10 -6.38
C PRO A 57 2.14 21.07 -7.19
N ARG A 58 1.72 19.99 -6.54
CA ARG A 58 1.01 18.88 -7.21
C ARG A 58 -0.23 18.42 -6.45
N VAL A 59 -0.64 19.20 -5.47
CA VAL A 59 -1.90 19.01 -4.73
C VAL A 59 -2.58 20.36 -4.64
N ALA A 60 -3.89 20.40 -4.89
CA ALA A 60 -4.68 21.62 -4.80
C ALA A 60 -5.99 21.34 -4.10
N GLU A 61 -6.33 22.18 -3.12
CA GLU A 61 -7.61 22.10 -2.45
C GLU A 61 -8.68 22.72 -3.36
N VAL A 62 -9.84 22.04 -3.42
CA VAL A 62 -11.00 22.53 -4.15
C VAL A 62 -12.23 22.42 -3.25
N TYR A 63 -13.37 22.99 -3.67
CA TYR A 63 -14.60 22.89 -2.89
C TYR A 63 -14.99 21.42 -2.73
N GLY A 64 -15.05 20.97 -1.48
CA GLY A 64 -15.48 19.61 -1.17
C GLY A 64 -14.44 18.54 -1.45
N GLY A 65 -13.19 18.89 -1.71
CA GLY A 65 -12.19 17.89 -2.00
C GLY A 65 -10.82 18.43 -2.31
N MET A 66 -10.03 17.58 -2.99
CA MET A 66 -8.65 17.90 -3.30
C MET A 66 -8.29 17.25 -4.64
N LEU A 67 -7.60 18.00 -5.48
CA LEU A 67 -7.03 17.49 -6.74
C LEU A 67 -5.57 17.16 -6.52
N ASN A 68 -5.08 16.15 -7.24
CA ASN A 68 -3.66 15.85 -7.21
C ASN A 68 -3.14 15.50 -8.61
N ALA A 69 -1.87 15.76 -8.80
CA ALA A 69 -1.11 15.38 -10.00
C ALA A 69 0.25 14.87 -9.52
N ILE A 70 0.24 13.81 -8.71
CA ILE A 70 1.46 13.26 -8.10
C ILE A 70 2.40 12.69 -9.16
N GLY A 71 1.88 12.01 -10.18
CA GLY A 71 2.71 11.51 -11.28
C GLY A 71 3.43 10.21 -10.95
N LEU A 72 2.79 9.32 -10.21
CA LEU A 72 3.31 7.98 -9.90
C LEU A 72 4.68 8.01 -9.20
N GLN A 73 4.85 8.93 -8.24
CA GLN A 73 6.08 8.95 -7.47
C GLN A 73 6.31 7.61 -6.76
N ASN A 74 7.46 7.00 -6.99
CA ASN A 74 7.81 5.74 -6.35
C ASN A 74 9.33 5.52 -6.42
N PRO A 75 9.89 4.64 -5.56
CA PRO A 75 11.34 4.44 -5.49
C PRO A 75 11.89 3.49 -6.56
N GLY A 76 11.04 2.92 -7.41
CA GLY A 76 11.42 1.87 -8.33
C GLY A 76 11.30 0.50 -7.70
N ILE A 77 11.18 -0.52 -8.56
CA ILE A 77 10.86 -1.89 -8.09
C ILE A 77 11.94 -2.47 -7.17
N ASP A 78 13.21 -2.19 -7.43
CA ASP A 78 14.28 -2.79 -6.64
C ASP A 78 14.23 -2.32 -5.17
N VAL A 79 14.08 -1.01 -4.96
CA VAL A 79 13.97 -0.46 -3.60
C VAL A 79 12.63 -0.86 -2.97
N PHE A 80 11.56 -0.84 -3.75
CA PHE A 80 10.24 -1.20 -3.27
C PHE A 80 10.22 -2.63 -2.74
N VAL A 81 10.76 -3.59 -3.48
CA VAL A 81 10.80 -5.00 -3.07
C VAL A 81 11.61 -5.15 -1.78
N ALA A 82 12.77 -4.49 -1.67
CA ALA A 82 13.61 -4.58 -0.48
C ALA A 82 12.89 -4.07 0.76
N VAL A 83 12.26 -2.89 0.68
CA VAL A 83 11.55 -2.28 1.80
C VAL A 83 10.29 -3.07 2.15
N SER A 84 9.47 -3.37 1.15
CA SER A 84 8.20 -4.06 1.40
C SER A 84 8.42 -5.48 1.91
N TYR A 85 9.40 -6.19 1.37
CA TYR A 85 9.71 -7.52 1.85
C TYR A 85 10.16 -7.50 3.31
N THR A 86 10.99 -6.53 3.67
CA THR A 86 11.51 -6.41 5.04
C THR A 86 10.40 -6.03 6.02
N HIS A 87 9.60 -5.01 5.69
CA HIS A 87 8.62 -4.45 6.63
C HIS A 87 7.28 -5.16 6.61
N LEU A 88 6.71 -5.40 5.44
CA LEU A 88 5.37 -6.01 5.36
C LEU A 88 5.42 -7.48 5.75
N ARG A 89 6.46 -8.19 5.35
CA ARG A 89 6.60 -9.60 5.70
C ARG A 89 6.71 -9.80 7.22
N ALA A 90 7.28 -8.85 7.93
CA ALA A 90 7.38 -8.91 9.39
C ALA A 90 6.01 -8.91 10.07
N HIS A 91 4.96 -8.47 9.37
CA HIS A 91 3.59 -8.41 9.87
C HIS A 91 2.71 -9.55 9.35
N GLU A 92 3.26 -10.43 8.52
CA GLU A 92 2.53 -11.59 8.03
C GLU A 92 2.31 -12.59 9.16
N THR A 93 1.18 -13.27 9.13
CA THR A 93 0.97 -14.42 10.01
C THR A 93 1.64 -15.63 9.39
N GLU A 94 1.87 -16.67 10.20
CA GLU A 94 2.47 -17.89 9.71
C GLU A 94 1.69 -18.53 8.55
N ALA A 95 0.37 -18.37 8.56
CA ALA A 95 -0.49 -18.89 7.51
C ALA A 95 -0.32 -18.16 6.16
N ASP A 96 0.22 -16.96 6.17
CA ASP A 96 0.40 -16.14 4.96
C ASP A 96 1.74 -16.41 4.28
N LEU A 97 2.57 -17.20 4.92
CA LEU A 97 3.88 -17.55 4.38
C LEU A 97 3.80 -18.76 3.46
#